data_85f6583f30e5400ca3d3570ea5ca3472
#
_entry.id   85f6583f30e5400ca3d3570ea5ca3472
#
_cell.length_a   1.000
_cell.length_b   1.000
_cell.length_c   1.000
_cell.angle_alpha   90.00
_cell.angle_beta   90.00
_cell.angle_gamma   90.00
#
_symmetry.space_group_name_H-M   'P 1'
#
loop_
_entity.id
_entity.type
_entity.pdbx_description
1 polymer ?
#
loop_
_entity_poly.entity_id
_entity_poly.type
_entity_poly.pdbx_seq_one_letter_code
_entity_poly.pdbx_strand_id
1 'polypeptide(L)'
;MVRIGYTMMTEQTGPRELVRDVVAAEKAGFDFSVTSDHYFPWLQEQGHAPYAWAVLGAAAQATERIGLMTYVTCPTTRYHPAVVAQKAATLQILAEGRFRLGLGSGENLNEHVVGGGWPAAHVRLEMLEEAVEIIGALFDGGDVSHHGTHFDVENARL
;
A
#
# COMPACT_ATOMS: atom_id res chain seq x y z
N MET A 1 -12.79 -9.66 20.94
CA MET A 1 -11.77 -10.72 20.76
C MET A 1 -10.54 -10.05 20.15
N VAL A 2 -9.32 -10.38 20.60
CA VAL A 2 -8.08 -9.86 19.99
C VAL A 2 -7.88 -10.53 18.64
N ARG A 3 -7.49 -9.75 17.62
CA ARG A 3 -7.10 -10.27 16.31
C ARG A 3 -5.59 -10.34 16.21
N ILE A 4 -5.06 -11.41 15.62
CA ILE A 4 -3.62 -11.65 15.51
C ILE A 4 -3.22 -11.57 14.02
N GLY A 5 -2.26 -10.68 13.72
CA GLY A 5 -1.73 -10.50 12.37
C GLY A 5 -0.38 -11.13 12.15
N TYR A 6 -0.08 -11.44 10.90
CA TYR A 6 1.21 -11.88 10.39
C TYR A 6 1.86 -10.76 9.58
N THR A 7 3.14 -10.47 9.79
CA THR A 7 3.87 -9.50 8.98
C THR A 7 4.65 -10.21 7.87
N MET A 8 4.32 -9.91 6.62
CA MET A 8 5.14 -10.29 5.47
C MET A 8 6.37 -9.37 5.44
N MET A 9 7.52 -9.90 5.80
CA MET A 9 8.79 -9.18 5.86
C MET A 9 9.40 -9.05 4.46
N THR A 10 8.92 -8.07 3.70
CA THR A 10 9.34 -7.83 2.30
C THR A 10 10.83 -7.57 2.16
N GLU A 11 11.49 -7.11 3.22
CA GLU A 11 12.91 -6.81 3.23
C GLU A 11 13.80 -8.06 3.33
N GLN A 12 13.28 -9.15 3.88
CA GLN A 12 14.06 -10.36 4.19
C GLN A 12 13.74 -11.55 3.29
N THR A 13 12.67 -11.47 2.51
CA THR A 13 12.14 -12.65 1.81
C THR A 13 11.73 -12.30 0.38
N GLY A 14 12.01 -13.17 -0.57
CA GLY A 14 11.63 -13.00 -1.96
C GLY A 14 10.11 -13.11 -2.20
N PRO A 15 9.60 -12.61 -3.34
CA PRO A 15 8.16 -12.50 -3.57
C PRO A 15 7.42 -13.84 -3.57
N ARG A 16 8.05 -14.92 -4.04
CA ARG A 16 7.44 -16.26 -4.05
C ARG A 16 7.31 -16.84 -2.65
N GLU A 17 8.32 -16.61 -1.83
CA GLU A 17 8.37 -17.03 -0.44
C GLU A 17 7.31 -16.28 0.36
N LEU A 18 7.17 -14.97 0.19
CA LEU A 18 6.14 -14.16 0.84
C LEU A 18 4.72 -14.68 0.58
N VAL A 19 4.41 -15.08 -0.67
CA VAL A 19 3.10 -15.67 -0.98
C VAL A 19 2.92 -17.02 -0.29
N ARG A 20 3.96 -17.87 -0.24
CA ARG A 20 3.88 -19.15 0.49
C ARG A 20 3.69 -18.94 1.99
N ASP A 21 4.37 -17.95 2.55
CA ASP A 21 4.32 -17.65 3.98
C ASP A 21 2.94 -17.12 4.40
N VAL A 22 2.31 -16.25 3.59
CA VAL A 22 0.95 -15.77 3.90
C VAL A 22 -0.10 -16.88 3.78
N VAL A 23 0.07 -17.81 2.84
CA VAL A 23 -0.78 -19.02 2.77
C VAL A 23 -0.59 -19.91 4.01
N ALA A 24 0.65 -20.05 4.48
CA ALA A 24 0.93 -20.78 5.72
C ALA A 24 0.34 -20.06 6.95
N ALA A 25 0.44 -18.73 7.01
CA ALA A 25 -0.16 -17.93 8.08
C ALA A 25 -1.69 -18.08 8.12
N GLU A 26 -2.35 -18.08 6.94
CA GLU A 26 -3.80 -18.34 6.87
C GLU A 26 -4.16 -19.71 7.43
N LYS A 27 -3.40 -20.76 7.06
CA LYS A 27 -3.60 -22.12 7.58
C LYS A 27 -3.35 -22.23 9.09
N ALA A 28 -2.41 -21.45 9.61
CA ALA A 28 -2.12 -21.37 11.04
C ALA A 28 -3.17 -20.59 11.84
N GLY A 29 -4.12 -19.92 11.18
CA GLY A 29 -5.24 -19.24 11.83
C GLY A 29 -5.04 -17.75 12.10
N PHE A 30 -4.05 -17.09 11.48
CA PHE A 30 -3.92 -15.64 11.55
C PHE A 30 -5.15 -14.95 10.92
N ASP A 31 -5.57 -13.83 11.53
CA ASP A 31 -6.74 -13.07 11.10
C ASP A 31 -6.46 -12.15 9.91
N PHE A 32 -5.25 -11.60 9.85
CA PHE A 32 -4.82 -10.68 8.79
C PHE A 32 -3.32 -10.74 8.58
N SER A 33 -2.87 -10.21 7.46
CA SER A 33 -1.45 -10.01 7.16
C SER A 33 -1.20 -8.57 6.75
N VAL A 34 -0.05 -8.04 7.14
CA VAL A 34 0.42 -6.70 6.75
C VAL A 34 1.71 -6.80 5.96
N THR A 35 1.96 -5.82 5.08
CA THR A 35 3.20 -5.71 4.32
C THR A 35 3.64 -4.26 4.18
N SER A 36 4.95 -4.02 4.28
CA SER A 36 5.57 -2.74 3.96
C SER A 36 5.53 -2.49 2.44
N ASP A 37 5.29 -1.24 2.03
CA ASP A 37 5.43 -0.81 0.64
C ASP A 37 6.76 -0.08 0.46
N HIS A 38 7.86 -0.82 0.63
CA HIS A 38 9.21 -0.32 0.55
C HIS A 38 9.81 -0.49 -0.85
N TYR A 39 10.72 0.43 -1.22
CA TYR A 39 11.57 0.33 -2.40
C TYR A 39 12.94 -0.25 -2.05
N PHE A 40 13.45 0.04 -0.84
CA PHE A 40 14.68 -0.49 -0.30
C PHE A 40 14.45 -1.24 1.01
N PRO A 41 15.25 -2.27 1.31
CA PRO A 41 15.31 -2.81 2.66
C PRO A 41 15.96 -1.77 3.60
N TRP A 42 15.68 -1.84 4.90
CA TRP A 42 16.34 -0.98 5.88
C TRP A 42 17.85 -1.24 6.00
N LEU A 43 18.27 -2.48 5.79
CA LEU A 43 19.65 -2.89 5.79
C LEU A 43 19.94 -3.65 4.49
N GLN A 44 21.09 -3.38 3.87
CA GLN A 44 21.48 -4.05 2.61
C GLN A 44 21.57 -5.58 2.75
N GLU A 45 21.95 -6.06 3.93
CA GLU A 45 22.04 -7.48 4.24
C GLU A 45 20.70 -8.21 4.21
N GLN A 46 19.58 -7.50 4.33
CA GLN A 46 18.23 -8.07 4.18
C GLN A 46 17.95 -8.51 2.74
N GLY A 47 18.46 -7.79 1.75
CA GLY A 47 18.63 -8.24 0.37
C GLY A 47 17.40 -8.21 -0.52
N HIS A 48 16.21 -7.86 0.00
CA HIS A 48 14.96 -7.87 -0.74
C HIS A 48 14.16 -6.58 -0.56
N ALA A 49 13.42 -6.17 -1.59
CA ALA A 49 12.35 -5.18 -1.54
C ALA A 49 11.41 -5.38 -2.74
N PRO A 50 10.67 -6.50 -2.79
CA PRO A 50 9.75 -6.74 -3.89
C PRO A 50 8.61 -5.74 -3.89
N TYR A 51 8.05 -5.47 -5.06
CA TYR A 51 6.93 -4.56 -5.21
C TYR A 51 5.69 -5.08 -4.46
N ALA A 52 5.34 -4.43 -3.36
CA ALA A 52 4.33 -4.89 -2.41
C ALA A 52 2.95 -5.15 -3.06
N TRP A 53 2.53 -4.30 -3.99
CA TRP A 53 1.23 -4.43 -4.66
C TRP A 53 1.13 -5.67 -5.56
N ALA A 54 2.23 -6.06 -6.22
CA ALA A 54 2.28 -7.30 -6.98
C ALA A 54 2.22 -8.53 -6.05
N VAL A 55 2.94 -8.49 -4.93
CA VAL A 55 2.90 -9.56 -3.91
C VAL A 55 1.51 -9.68 -3.29
N LEU A 56 0.87 -8.56 -2.93
CA LEU A 56 -0.49 -8.54 -2.39
C LEU A 56 -1.52 -9.09 -3.39
N GLY A 57 -1.39 -8.76 -4.68
CA GLY A 57 -2.25 -9.33 -5.72
C GLY A 57 -2.13 -10.85 -5.82
N ALA A 58 -0.90 -11.38 -5.77
CA ALA A 58 -0.65 -12.81 -5.75
C ALA A 58 -1.16 -13.47 -4.46
N ALA A 59 -0.95 -12.83 -3.30
CA ALA A 59 -1.45 -13.29 -2.01
C ALA A 59 -2.98 -13.33 -1.97
N ALA A 60 -3.66 -12.33 -2.55
CA ALA A 60 -5.11 -12.26 -2.64
C ALA A 60 -5.71 -13.46 -3.38
N GLN A 61 -5.03 -13.92 -4.45
CA GLN A 61 -5.47 -15.08 -5.24
C GLN A 61 -5.05 -16.42 -4.63
N ALA A 62 -4.05 -16.43 -3.75
CA ALA A 62 -3.55 -17.65 -3.11
C ALA A 62 -4.21 -17.94 -1.75
N THR A 63 -5.04 -17.02 -1.23
CA THR A 63 -5.69 -17.09 0.08
C THR A 63 -7.19 -16.85 -0.03
N GLU A 64 -7.98 -17.35 0.93
CA GLU A 64 -9.45 -17.26 0.89
C GLU A 64 -10.03 -16.45 2.06
N ARG A 65 -9.32 -16.35 3.19
CA ARG A 65 -9.88 -15.84 4.44
C ARG A 65 -9.08 -14.72 5.08
N ILE A 66 -7.74 -14.80 5.04
CA ILE A 66 -6.86 -13.86 5.73
C ILE A 66 -7.02 -12.44 5.16
N GLY A 67 -7.19 -11.44 6.04
CA GLY A 67 -7.18 -10.04 5.62
C GLY A 67 -5.79 -9.63 5.11
N LEU A 68 -5.73 -8.76 4.12
CA LEU A 68 -4.48 -8.23 3.55
C LEU A 68 -4.44 -6.71 3.74
N MET A 69 -3.26 -6.17 4.07
CA MET A 69 -3.14 -4.73 4.36
C MET A 69 -1.76 -4.20 4.00
N THR A 70 -1.71 -2.99 3.42
CA THR A 70 -0.45 -2.22 3.37
C THR A 70 -0.18 -1.55 4.72
N TYR A 71 1.08 -1.64 5.20
CA TYR A 71 1.47 -1.03 6.48
C TYR A 71 2.89 -0.42 6.39
N VAL A 72 2.97 0.71 5.67
CA VAL A 72 1.93 1.49 4.99
C VAL A 72 2.36 1.85 3.58
N THR A 73 1.42 2.26 2.70
CA THR A 73 1.73 2.92 1.43
C THR A 73 1.82 4.42 1.63
N CYS A 74 2.80 5.07 0.98
CA CYS A 74 2.92 6.52 0.91
C CYS A 74 2.29 7.03 -0.41
N PRO A 75 1.14 7.74 -0.36
CA PRO A 75 0.45 8.20 -1.56
C PRO A 75 0.87 9.61 -2.00
N THR A 76 2.09 10.06 -1.65
CA THR A 76 2.47 11.46 -1.80
C THR A 76 3.66 11.71 -2.71
N THR A 77 4.60 10.78 -2.83
CA THR A 77 5.86 10.99 -3.55
C THR A 77 6.04 9.97 -4.67
N ARG A 78 6.26 8.68 -4.35
CA ARG A 78 6.38 7.62 -5.36
C ARG A 78 5.09 7.36 -6.13
N TYR A 79 3.96 7.62 -5.51
CA TYR A 79 2.65 7.37 -6.09
C TYR A 79 1.78 8.62 -6.05
N HIS A 80 1.10 8.85 -7.15
CA HIS A 80 -0.01 9.79 -7.18
C HIS A 80 -1.25 9.19 -6.48
N PRO A 81 -2.01 9.97 -5.67
CA PRO A 81 -3.18 9.45 -4.93
C PRO A 81 -4.24 8.75 -5.80
N ALA A 82 -4.52 9.27 -6.99
CA ALA A 82 -5.46 8.63 -7.92
C ALA A 82 -4.98 7.23 -8.35
N VAL A 83 -3.67 7.03 -8.53
CA VAL A 83 -3.08 5.74 -8.86
C VAL A 83 -3.16 4.78 -7.66
N VAL A 84 -2.98 5.30 -6.44
CA VAL A 84 -3.15 4.50 -5.21
C VAL A 84 -4.61 4.06 -5.07
N ALA A 85 -5.57 4.93 -5.32
CA ALA A 85 -6.99 4.58 -5.30
C ALA A 85 -7.31 3.46 -6.30
N GLN A 86 -6.81 3.56 -7.55
CA GLN A 86 -6.99 2.52 -8.56
C GLN A 86 -6.40 1.17 -8.14
N LYS A 87 -5.17 1.15 -7.62
CA LYS A 87 -4.51 -0.07 -7.11
C LYS A 87 -5.35 -0.70 -6.00
N ALA A 88 -5.81 0.11 -5.03
CA ALA A 88 -6.57 -0.35 -3.89
C ALA A 88 -7.94 -0.92 -4.30
N ALA A 89 -8.66 -0.26 -5.22
CA ALA A 89 -9.92 -0.74 -5.75
C ALA A 89 -9.74 -2.08 -6.47
N THR A 90 -8.71 -2.19 -7.32
CA THR A 90 -8.38 -3.45 -8.01
C THR A 90 -8.07 -4.58 -7.03
N LEU A 91 -7.22 -4.29 -6.03
CA LEU A 91 -6.83 -5.28 -5.04
C LEU A 91 -8.00 -5.69 -4.13
N GLN A 92 -8.91 -4.77 -3.81
CA GLN A 92 -10.12 -5.06 -3.05
C GLN A 92 -11.04 -6.06 -3.78
N ILE A 93 -11.16 -5.94 -5.10
CA ILE A 93 -11.91 -6.90 -5.92
C ILE A 93 -11.20 -8.26 -5.94
N LEU A 94 -9.88 -8.28 -6.20
CA LEU A 94 -9.08 -9.52 -6.20
C LEU A 94 -9.09 -10.24 -4.85
N ALA A 95 -9.14 -9.48 -3.77
CA ALA A 95 -9.18 -9.99 -2.41
C ALA A 95 -10.61 -10.22 -1.88
N GLU A 96 -11.64 -10.06 -2.70
CA GLU A 96 -13.04 -10.29 -2.31
C GLU A 96 -13.43 -9.55 -1.01
N GLY A 97 -13.05 -8.27 -0.91
CA GLY A 97 -13.36 -7.42 0.24
C GLY A 97 -12.42 -7.55 1.44
N ARG A 98 -11.38 -8.40 1.38
CA ARG A 98 -10.44 -8.64 2.50
C ARG A 98 -9.30 -7.62 2.57
N PHE A 99 -9.12 -6.77 1.58
CA PHE A 99 -8.02 -5.79 1.58
C PHE A 99 -8.33 -4.60 2.48
N ARG A 100 -7.27 -4.03 3.05
CA ARG A 100 -7.28 -2.76 3.81
C ARG A 100 -6.13 -1.90 3.34
N LEU A 101 -6.42 -0.65 3.03
CA LEU A 101 -5.41 0.34 2.62
C LEU A 101 -4.89 1.08 3.85
N GLY A 102 -3.65 0.83 4.23
CA GLY A 102 -2.93 1.62 5.23
C GLY A 102 -2.08 2.67 4.55
N LEU A 103 -2.23 3.92 4.95
CA LEU A 103 -1.52 5.08 4.39
C LEU A 103 -0.61 5.73 5.42
N GLY A 104 0.46 6.35 4.94
CA GLY A 104 1.40 7.10 5.77
C GLY A 104 2.16 8.15 4.96
N SER A 105 2.84 9.07 5.66
CA SER A 105 3.56 10.20 5.04
C SER A 105 4.94 9.83 4.48
N GLY A 106 5.31 8.54 4.51
CA GLY A 106 6.51 8.01 3.90
C GLY A 106 7.81 8.20 4.68
N GLU A 107 8.85 7.60 4.15
CA GLU A 107 10.24 7.69 4.61
C GLU A 107 11.16 8.07 3.44
N ASN A 108 12.14 8.94 3.69
CA ASN A 108 13.06 9.33 2.63
C ASN A 108 13.80 8.15 1.99
N LEU A 109 14.12 7.12 2.78
CA LEU A 109 14.77 5.88 2.30
C LEU A 109 14.03 5.26 1.11
N ASN A 110 12.71 5.29 1.13
CA ASN A 110 11.88 4.67 0.12
C ASN A 110 11.39 5.65 -0.97
N GLU A 111 11.25 6.92 -0.63
CA GLU A 111 10.59 7.89 -1.50
C GLU A 111 11.56 8.68 -2.39
N HIS A 112 12.85 8.83 -2.01
CA HIS A 112 13.83 9.62 -2.74
C HIS A 112 14.12 9.11 -4.16
N VAL A 113 13.77 7.86 -4.47
CA VAL A 113 14.08 7.18 -5.73
C VAL A 113 13.45 7.84 -6.97
N VAL A 114 12.39 8.60 -6.77
CA VAL A 114 11.71 9.33 -7.86
C VAL A 114 12.24 10.76 -8.04
N GLY A 115 13.22 11.18 -7.23
CA GLY A 115 13.75 12.55 -7.25
C GLY A 115 12.81 13.56 -6.56
N GLY A 116 13.05 14.87 -6.82
CA GLY A 116 12.19 15.94 -6.30
C GLY A 116 12.47 16.40 -4.86
N GLY A 117 13.41 15.75 -4.15
CA GLY A 117 13.77 16.08 -2.77
C GLY A 117 12.85 15.45 -1.73
N TRP A 118 13.06 15.83 -0.46
CA TRP A 118 12.29 15.34 0.67
C TRP A 118 11.63 16.50 1.42
N PRO A 119 10.31 16.71 1.29
CA PRO A 119 9.63 17.82 1.93
C PRO A 119 9.70 17.78 3.46
N ALA A 120 9.56 18.92 4.13
CA ALA A 120 9.45 19.00 5.57
C ALA A 120 8.24 18.20 6.10
N ALA A 121 8.30 17.78 7.36
CA ALA A 121 7.29 16.87 7.92
C ALA A 121 5.85 17.43 7.85
N HIS A 122 5.67 18.75 8.11
CA HIS A 122 4.35 19.38 8.02
C HIS A 122 3.81 19.36 6.59
N VAL A 123 4.66 19.63 5.58
CA VAL A 123 4.27 19.57 4.16
C VAL A 123 3.83 18.13 3.77
N ARG A 124 4.59 17.11 4.22
CA ARG A 124 4.22 15.72 3.97
C ARG A 124 2.90 15.30 4.61
N LEU A 125 2.56 15.89 5.78
CA LEU A 125 1.26 15.67 6.41
C LEU A 125 0.14 16.35 5.62
N GLU A 126 0.34 17.58 5.16
CA GLU A 126 -0.61 18.27 4.27
C GLU A 126 -0.84 17.48 2.97
N MET A 127 0.25 16.97 2.34
CA MET A 127 0.16 16.09 1.18
C MET A 127 -0.63 14.81 1.48
N LEU A 128 -0.42 14.21 2.65
CA LEU A 128 -1.15 13.01 3.05
C LEU A 128 -2.64 13.29 3.26
N GLU A 129 -3.01 14.39 3.91
CA GLU A 129 -4.40 14.81 4.09
C GLU A 129 -5.09 15.00 2.74
N GLU A 130 -4.49 15.75 1.83
CA GLU A 130 -5.02 15.97 0.49
C GLU A 130 -5.12 14.66 -0.31
N ALA A 131 -4.12 13.77 -0.21
CA ALA A 131 -4.16 12.47 -0.85
C ALA A 131 -5.30 11.58 -0.33
N VAL A 132 -5.59 11.62 0.99
CA VAL A 132 -6.69 10.87 1.60
C VAL A 132 -8.05 11.39 1.10
N GLU A 133 -8.21 12.72 0.95
CA GLU A 133 -9.43 13.33 0.40
C GLU A 133 -9.68 12.85 -1.04
N ILE A 134 -8.66 12.89 -1.90
CA ILE A 134 -8.75 12.43 -3.29
C ILE A 134 -9.10 10.94 -3.37
N ILE A 135 -8.43 10.11 -2.57
CA ILE A 135 -8.67 8.66 -2.53
C ILE A 135 -10.09 8.37 -2.06
N GLY A 136 -10.56 9.08 -1.02
CA GLY A 136 -11.93 8.97 -0.52
C GLY A 136 -12.97 9.34 -1.57
N ALA A 137 -12.81 10.48 -2.21
CA ALA A 137 -13.72 10.94 -3.28
C ALA A 137 -13.80 9.93 -4.43
N LEU A 138 -12.67 9.34 -4.83
CA LEU A 138 -12.65 8.31 -5.87
C LEU A 138 -13.37 7.02 -5.44
N PHE A 139 -13.29 6.64 -4.17
CA PHE A 139 -14.01 5.46 -3.66
C PHE A 139 -15.52 5.70 -3.51
N ASP A 140 -15.96 6.94 -3.31
CA ASP A 140 -17.39 7.30 -3.30
C ASP A 140 -18.03 7.19 -4.69
N GLY A 141 -17.20 7.15 -5.75
CA GLY A 141 -17.63 6.95 -7.14
C GLY A 141 -17.97 8.25 -7.87
N GLY A 142 -18.21 8.13 -9.17
CA GLY A 142 -18.43 9.27 -10.06
C GLY A 142 -17.14 9.84 -10.67
N ASP A 143 -17.26 10.95 -11.39
CA ASP A 143 -16.13 11.66 -11.97
C ASP A 143 -15.57 12.64 -10.95
N VAL A 144 -14.27 12.54 -10.68
CA VAL A 144 -13.55 13.36 -9.69
C VAL A 144 -12.54 14.24 -10.43
N SER A 145 -12.66 15.55 -10.24
CA SER A 145 -11.63 16.52 -10.54
C SER A 145 -11.26 17.25 -9.26
N HIS A 146 -9.97 17.44 -9.01
CA HIS A 146 -9.42 18.07 -7.81
C HIS A 146 -8.22 18.94 -8.22
N HIS A 147 -8.22 20.18 -7.76
CA HIS A 147 -7.12 21.14 -7.97
C HIS A 147 -6.68 21.65 -6.62
N GLY A 148 -5.73 20.94 -6.03
CA GLY A 148 -5.25 21.20 -4.67
C GLY A 148 -3.95 21.98 -4.61
N THR A 149 -3.36 21.98 -3.43
CA THR A 149 -2.02 22.57 -3.22
C THR A 149 -0.91 21.66 -3.70
N HIS A 150 -1.13 20.35 -3.61
CA HIS A 150 -0.09 19.34 -3.84
C HIS A 150 -0.42 18.39 -5.01
N PHE A 151 -1.72 18.23 -5.33
CA PHE A 151 -2.15 17.29 -6.35
C PHE A 151 -3.23 17.87 -7.25
N ASP A 152 -3.16 17.47 -8.52
CA ASP A 152 -4.21 17.71 -9.50
C ASP A 152 -4.77 16.39 -10.01
N VAL A 153 -6.10 16.31 -10.12
CA VAL A 153 -6.83 15.17 -10.70
C VAL A 153 -7.86 15.70 -11.69
N GLU A 154 -7.89 15.12 -12.89
CA GLU A 154 -8.81 15.54 -13.95
C GLU A 154 -9.68 14.37 -14.39
N ASN A 155 -11.02 14.52 -14.22
CA ASN A 155 -12.05 13.59 -14.72
C ASN A 155 -11.73 12.10 -14.42
N ALA A 156 -11.17 11.82 -13.22
CA ALA A 156 -10.82 10.46 -12.83
C ALA A 156 -12.05 9.71 -12.30
N ARG A 157 -12.13 8.42 -12.63
CA ARG A 157 -13.17 7.50 -12.15
C ARG A 157 -12.55 6.13 -11.90
N LEU A 158 -13.01 5.42 -10.87
CA LEU A 158 -12.70 4.02 -10.60
C LEU A 158 -13.77 3.09 -11.13
#